data_77ef1b23a360c2c37a4b20a27b192f48
#
_entry.id   77ef1b23a360c2c37a4b20a27b192f48
#
_cell.length_a   1.000
_cell.length_b   1.000
_cell.length_c   1.000
_cell.angle_alpha   90.00
_cell.angle_beta   90.00
_cell.angle_gamma   90.00
#
_symmetry.space_group_name_H-M   'P 1'
#
loop_
_entity.id
_entity.type
_entity.pdbx_description
1 polymer ?
#
loop_
_entity_poly.entity_id
_entity_poly.type
_entity_poly.pdbx_seq_one_letter_code
_entity_poly.pdbx_strand_id
1 'polypeptide(L)'
;ASNGEAPDALGAMYNHLERRGNIWGLTSDVRQKFVASAGLETFDASRHEYLMWLGCAGSYDGDFQKSLRSLFSILRAHGVTFGVLARERCTGDVAKRTGNEYLFQELATANIADFQASAVRKILTAGPPCLKTLGDDYRRLGFDVEVVHSAVFVSRLAPERFSASEKHSDSSSTPEVALHDPCYLSRYAGHADEPRALLTRIGAVLREPERSGRNPFCCGAGGGLLFEEHEEGTRISQRRFEQLQATGVATIVTACPFCAIMLKGAQASANAATEVVDLMTFVDGRIRPASAGAPTAGAQGTSEQAGP
;
A
#
# COMPACT_ATOMS: atom_id res chain seq x y z
N ALA A 1 15.68 -1.12 -25.01
CA ALA A 1 16.56 -2.13 -24.40
C ALA A 1 16.97 -3.26 -25.34
N SER A 2 16.42 -3.35 -26.56
CA SER A 2 16.80 -4.40 -27.52
C SER A 2 18.27 -4.32 -28.00
N ASN A 3 18.90 -3.17 -27.84
CA ASN A 3 20.31 -2.93 -28.24
C ASN A 3 21.25 -2.71 -27.03
N GLY A 4 20.83 -3.03 -25.81
CA GLY A 4 21.65 -2.82 -24.61
C GLY A 4 21.66 -1.36 -24.09
N GLU A 5 21.00 -0.46 -24.77
CA GLU A 5 20.90 0.96 -24.37
C GLU A 5 19.62 1.18 -23.56
N ALA A 6 19.77 1.56 -22.29
CA ALA A 6 18.68 2.07 -21.47
C ALA A 6 18.73 3.60 -21.45
N PRO A 7 17.59 4.31 -21.41
CA PRO A 7 17.58 5.75 -21.15
C PRO A 7 18.39 6.09 -19.90
N ASP A 8 19.07 7.22 -19.87
CA ASP A 8 19.97 7.62 -18.77
C ASP A 8 19.26 7.58 -17.40
N ALA A 9 18.02 8.01 -17.35
CA ALA A 9 17.21 7.97 -16.13
C ALA A 9 17.00 6.54 -15.59
N LEU A 10 16.81 5.55 -16.47
CA LEU A 10 16.72 4.14 -16.08
C LEU A 10 18.09 3.58 -15.67
N GLY A 11 19.18 4.01 -16.31
CA GLY A 11 20.55 3.64 -15.93
C GLY A 11 20.88 4.07 -14.51
N ALA A 12 20.55 5.31 -14.13
CA ALA A 12 20.71 5.81 -12.76
C ALA A 12 19.87 5.00 -11.76
N MET A 13 18.63 4.70 -12.08
CA MET A 13 17.73 3.90 -11.23
C MET A 13 18.26 2.47 -11.06
N TYR A 14 18.80 1.82 -12.10
CA TYR A 14 19.43 0.49 -11.97
C TYR A 14 20.63 0.54 -11.03
N ASN A 15 21.52 1.53 -11.17
CA ASN A 15 22.64 1.72 -10.25
C ASN A 15 22.18 1.90 -8.79
N HIS A 16 21.07 2.60 -8.56
CA HIS A 16 20.47 2.73 -7.23
C HIS A 16 20.00 1.39 -6.68
N LEU A 17 19.32 0.58 -7.50
CA LEU A 17 18.86 -0.76 -7.10
C LEU A 17 20.02 -1.68 -6.75
N GLU A 18 21.05 -1.73 -7.58
CA GLU A 18 22.24 -2.56 -7.37
C GLU A 18 22.97 -2.18 -6.08
N ARG A 19 23.26 -0.90 -5.89
CA ARG A 19 24.10 -0.41 -4.79
C ARG A 19 23.34 -0.25 -3.47
N ARG A 20 22.06 0.09 -3.52
CA ARG A 20 21.27 0.48 -2.34
C ARG A 20 20.02 -0.34 -2.13
N GLY A 21 19.62 -1.17 -3.09
CA GLY A 21 18.42 -1.98 -3.02
C GLY A 21 17.12 -1.17 -3.06
N ASN A 22 17.16 0.10 -3.49
CA ASN A 22 15.96 0.92 -3.64
C ASN A 22 16.09 1.88 -4.82
N ILE A 23 14.95 2.27 -5.39
CA ILE A 23 14.87 3.07 -6.62
C ILE A 23 15.40 4.51 -6.48
N TRP A 24 15.52 5.04 -5.27
CA TRP A 24 15.99 6.41 -5.01
C TRP A 24 17.46 6.48 -4.60
N GLY A 25 18.14 5.35 -4.44
CA GLY A 25 19.56 5.32 -4.01
C GLY A 25 19.80 5.79 -2.58
N LEU A 26 18.74 5.84 -1.76
CA LEU A 26 18.81 6.27 -0.36
C LEU A 26 19.47 5.22 0.53
N THR A 27 20.11 5.68 1.60
CA THR A 27 20.78 4.80 2.56
C THR A 27 19.80 4.14 3.50
N SER A 28 20.14 2.96 4.03
CA SER A 28 19.27 2.15 4.88
C SER A 28 18.91 2.81 6.22
N ASP A 29 19.67 3.80 6.67
CA ASP A 29 19.40 4.54 7.91
C ASP A 29 18.08 5.32 7.84
N VAL A 30 17.67 5.80 6.64
CA VAL A 30 16.37 6.45 6.44
C VAL A 30 15.24 5.48 6.79
N ARG A 31 15.29 4.25 6.24
CA ARG A 31 14.33 3.20 6.57
C ARG A 31 14.37 2.83 8.05
N GLN A 32 15.58 2.67 8.63
CA GLN A 32 15.73 2.30 10.04
C GLN A 32 15.12 3.35 10.96
N LYS A 33 15.31 4.65 10.67
CA LYS A 33 14.66 5.75 11.42
C LYS A 33 13.14 5.65 11.36
N PHE A 34 12.57 5.36 10.19
CA PHE A 34 11.13 5.15 10.05
C PHE A 34 10.67 3.94 10.87
N VAL A 35 11.29 2.78 10.72
CA VAL A 35 10.97 1.55 11.45
C VAL A 35 10.97 1.80 12.97
N ALA A 36 12.03 2.43 13.50
CA ALA A 36 12.12 2.76 14.91
C ALA A 36 11.02 3.74 15.35
N SER A 37 10.80 4.82 14.60
CA SER A 37 9.81 5.84 14.93
C SER A 37 8.35 5.37 14.81
N ALA A 38 8.10 4.29 14.04
CA ALA A 38 6.80 3.65 13.90
C ALA A 38 6.58 2.51 14.92
N GLY A 39 7.59 2.21 15.77
CA GLY A 39 7.53 1.13 16.74
C GLY A 39 7.33 -0.23 16.08
N LEU A 40 8.05 -0.50 14.97
CA LEU A 40 7.98 -1.77 14.26
C LEU A 40 9.07 -2.71 14.78
N GLU A 41 8.68 -3.95 15.03
CA GLU A 41 9.57 -5.02 15.43
C GLU A 41 10.12 -5.76 14.21
N THR A 42 11.30 -6.37 14.38
CA THR A 42 11.80 -7.33 13.39
C THR A 42 10.87 -8.55 13.34
N PHE A 43 10.57 -9.01 12.15
CA PHE A 43 9.69 -10.15 11.94
C PHE A 43 10.26 -11.40 12.63
N ASP A 44 9.40 -12.08 13.37
CA ASP A 44 9.63 -13.35 14.06
C ASP A 44 8.41 -14.24 13.81
N ALA A 45 8.60 -15.34 13.10
CA ALA A 45 7.52 -16.26 12.69
C ALA A 45 6.79 -16.91 13.89
N SER A 46 7.36 -16.90 15.10
CA SER A 46 6.70 -17.40 16.30
C SER A 46 5.73 -16.39 16.94
N ARG A 47 5.84 -15.11 16.61
CA ARG A 47 5.06 -14.00 17.21
C ARG A 47 4.23 -13.23 16.23
N HIS A 48 4.65 -13.19 14.96
CA HIS A 48 4.02 -12.38 13.93
C HIS A 48 3.35 -13.25 12.89
N GLU A 49 2.07 -12.99 12.63
CA GLU A 49 1.32 -13.67 11.59
C GLU A 49 1.74 -13.21 10.19
N TYR A 50 2.02 -11.92 10.04
CA TYR A 50 2.38 -11.33 8.73
C TYR A 50 3.76 -10.68 8.77
N LEU A 51 4.53 -10.93 7.69
CA LEU A 51 5.60 -10.01 7.32
C LEU A 51 4.97 -8.78 6.66
N MET A 52 5.14 -7.61 7.27
CA MET A 52 4.80 -6.33 6.64
C MET A 52 5.90 -5.93 5.69
N TRP A 53 5.62 -6.01 4.39
CA TRP A 53 6.53 -5.55 3.34
C TRP A 53 6.30 -4.07 3.07
N LEU A 54 7.24 -3.23 3.47
CA LEU A 54 7.14 -1.77 3.32
C LEU A 54 7.30 -1.34 1.86
N GLY A 55 8.19 -2.00 1.12
CA GLY A 55 8.60 -1.59 -0.22
C GLY A 55 9.44 -0.31 -0.21
N CYS A 56 9.88 0.11 -1.40
CA CYS A 56 10.68 1.33 -1.52
C CYS A 56 9.90 2.57 -1.03
N ALA A 57 8.64 2.75 -1.46
CA ALA A 57 7.84 3.89 -1.05
C ALA A 57 7.63 3.93 0.47
N GLY A 58 7.26 2.82 1.08
CA GLY A 58 7.07 2.77 2.54
C GLY A 58 8.35 2.98 3.33
N SER A 59 9.48 2.59 2.76
CA SER A 59 10.78 2.78 3.41
C SER A 59 11.31 4.21 3.31
N TYR A 60 11.00 4.94 2.22
CA TYR A 60 11.74 6.15 1.86
C TYR A 60 10.87 7.36 1.50
N ASP A 61 9.58 7.20 1.20
CA ASP A 61 8.67 8.31 0.92
C ASP A 61 7.94 8.76 2.19
N GLY A 62 8.20 10.00 2.63
CA GLY A 62 7.67 10.52 3.89
C GLY A 62 6.14 10.68 3.91
N ASP A 63 5.52 10.92 2.75
CA ASP A 63 4.06 11.02 2.67
C ASP A 63 3.43 9.64 2.76
N PHE A 64 4.00 8.65 2.09
CA PHE A 64 3.49 7.30 2.17
C PHE A 64 3.75 6.64 3.54
N GLN A 65 4.81 7.04 4.25
CA GLN A 65 5.05 6.64 5.64
C GLN A 65 3.91 7.07 6.57
N LYS A 66 3.26 8.22 6.32
CA LYS A 66 2.04 8.64 7.06
C LYS A 66 0.90 7.64 6.82
N SER A 67 0.69 7.23 5.58
CA SER A 67 -0.32 6.22 5.20
C SER A 67 -0.05 4.86 5.83
N LEU A 68 1.21 4.45 5.90
CA LEU A 68 1.58 3.22 6.61
C LEU A 68 1.33 3.31 8.12
N ARG A 69 1.53 4.47 8.76
CA ARG A 69 1.16 4.64 10.18
C ARG A 69 -0.34 4.45 10.40
N SER A 70 -1.18 4.97 9.50
CA SER A 70 -2.62 4.73 9.50
C SER A 70 -2.95 3.24 9.34
N LEU A 71 -2.29 2.55 8.40
CA LEU A 71 -2.44 1.11 8.26
C LEU A 71 -2.04 0.36 9.54
N PHE A 72 -0.91 0.70 10.15
CA PHE A 72 -0.46 0.05 11.40
C PHE A 72 -1.42 0.31 12.56
N SER A 73 -2.01 1.50 12.65
CA SER A 73 -3.07 1.83 13.60
C SER A 73 -4.26 0.88 13.43
N ILE A 74 -4.76 0.74 12.21
CA ILE A 74 -5.88 -0.16 11.87
C ILE A 74 -5.54 -1.62 12.23
N LEU A 75 -4.39 -2.13 11.82
CA LEU A 75 -3.98 -3.51 12.06
C LEU A 75 -3.87 -3.82 13.56
N ARG A 76 -3.21 -2.94 14.33
CA ARG A 76 -3.06 -3.08 15.78
C ARG A 76 -4.41 -3.05 16.49
N ALA A 77 -5.30 -2.15 16.10
CA ALA A 77 -6.67 -2.07 16.64
C ALA A 77 -7.47 -3.37 16.42
N HIS A 78 -7.13 -4.15 15.39
CA HIS A 78 -7.76 -5.44 15.08
C HIS A 78 -6.97 -6.65 15.60
N GLY A 79 -5.91 -6.43 16.39
CA GLY A 79 -5.10 -7.50 16.96
C GLY A 79 -4.25 -8.27 15.95
N VAL A 80 -4.01 -7.70 14.76
CA VAL A 80 -3.15 -8.31 13.74
C VAL A 80 -1.68 -8.15 14.15
N THR A 81 -0.96 -9.25 14.25
CA THR A 81 0.46 -9.25 14.60
C THR A 81 1.33 -9.23 13.34
N PHE A 82 2.26 -8.30 13.29
CA PHE A 82 3.15 -8.15 12.13
C PHE A 82 4.51 -7.60 12.53
N GLY A 83 5.53 -7.97 11.78
CA GLY A 83 6.88 -7.44 11.88
C GLY A 83 7.45 -7.11 10.51
N VAL A 84 8.61 -6.45 10.46
CA VAL A 84 9.30 -6.08 9.22
C VAL A 84 10.65 -6.80 9.13
N LEU A 85 11.19 -6.99 7.93
CA LEU A 85 12.57 -7.49 7.81
C LEU A 85 13.55 -6.46 8.40
N ALA A 86 14.63 -6.94 9.01
CA ALA A 86 15.74 -6.07 9.44
C ALA A 86 16.37 -5.32 8.25
N ARG A 87 16.48 -6.00 7.11
CA ARG A 87 16.90 -5.42 5.83
C ARG A 87 15.86 -5.75 4.77
N GLU A 88 15.49 -4.77 4.00
CA GLU A 88 14.53 -4.92 2.90
C GLU A 88 15.12 -4.27 1.65
N ARG A 89 15.05 -4.97 0.54
CA ARG A 89 15.43 -4.48 -0.79
C ARG A 89 14.18 -4.36 -1.65
N CYS A 90 14.26 -3.60 -2.73
CA CYS A 90 13.20 -3.58 -3.74
C CYS A 90 12.87 -5.01 -4.23
N THR A 91 11.62 -5.27 -4.56
CA THR A 91 11.21 -6.54 -5.17
C THR A 91 11.80 -6.75 -6.57
N GLY A 92 12.36 -5.70 -7.18
CA GLY A 92 12.84 -5.75 -8.56
C GLY A 92 11.75 -5.55 -9.62
N ASP A 93 10.51 -5.19 -9.24
CA ASP A 93 9.42 -4.98 -10.21
C ASP A 93 9.83 -4.06 -11.35
N VAL A 94 10.37 -2.88 -11.04
CA VAL A 94 10.75 -1.91 -12.07
C VAL A 94 11.86 -2.45 -12.97
N ALA A 95 12.87 -3.14 -12.45
CA ALA A 95 13.93 -3.76 -13.25
C ALA A 95 13.33 -4.77 -14.24
N LYS A 96 12.44 -5.63 -13.77
CA LYS A 96 11.73 -6.60 -14.60
C LYS A 96 10.89 -5.94 -15.69
N ARG A 97 10.10 -4.90 -15.33
CA ARG A 97 9.19 -4.23 -16.28
C ARG A 97 9.93 -3.38 -17.32
N THR A 98 11.15 -2.97 -17.04
CA THR A 98 11.99 -2.19 -17.96
C THR A 98 13.04 -3.06 -18.69
N GLY A 99 12.99 -4.41 -18.51
CA GLY A 99 13.78 -5.36 -19.29
C GLY A 99 15.13 -5.74 -18.69
N ASN A 100 15.48 -5.29 -17.48
CA ASN A 100 16.67 -5.73 -16.76
C ASN A 100 16.37 -7.00 -15.94
N GLU A 101 16.21 -8.12 -16.63
CA GLU A 101 15.87 -9.40 -16.01
C GLU A 101 16.97 -9.91 -15.07
N TYR A 102 18.24 -9.64 -15.38
CA TYR A 102 19.36 -10.03 -14.53
C TYR A 102 19.27 -9.39 -13.14
N LEU A 103 19.13 -8.07 -13.10
CA LEU A 103 18.99 -7.34 -11.84
C LEU A 103 17.73 -7.74 -11.07
N PHE A 104 16.63 -8.01 -11.78
CA PHE A 104 15.43 -8.55 -11.14
C PHE A 104 15.72 -9.87 -10.44
N GLN A 105 16.36 -10.81 -11.10
CA GLN A 105 16.66 -12.14 -10.53
C GLN A 105 17.63 -12.06 -9.35
N GLU A 106 18.64 -11.18 -9.40
CA GLU A 106 19.53 -10.95 -8.25
C GLU A 106 18.77 -10.46 -7.02
N LEU A 107 17.91 -9.42 -7.19
CA LEU A 107 17.09 -8.88 -6.11
C LEU A 107 16.09 -9.93 -5.57
N ALA A 108 15.44 -10.67 -6.46
CA ALA A 108 14.47 -11.68 -6.09
C ALA A 108 15.13 -12.83 -5.33
N THR A 109 16.26 -13.35 -5.80
CA THR A 109 17.01 -14.42 -5.14
C THR A 109 17.43 -14.00 -3.72
N ALA A 110 17.95 -12.78 -3.57
CA ALA A 110 18.36 -12.27 -2.27
C ALA A 110 17.18 -12.09 -1.31
N ASN A 111 16.03 -11.60 -1.79
CA ASN A 111 14.82 -11.47 -0.98
C ASN A 111 14.22 -12.83 -0.61
N ILE A 112 14.19 -13.80 -1.53
CA ILE A 112 13.72 -15.16 -1.26
C ILE A 112 14.57 -15.82 -0.18
N ALA A 113 15.89 -15.66 -0.23
CA ALA A 113 16.79 -16.18 0.80
C ALA A 113 16.48 -15.58 2.18
N ASP A 114 16.26 -14.25 2.26
CA ASP A 114 15.90 -13.57 3.51
C ASP A 114 14.52 -14.04 4.03
N PHE A 115 13.53 -14.27 3.15
CA PHE A 115 12.22 -14.81 3.52
C PHE A 115 12.30 -16.24 4.06
N GLN A 116 13.09 -17.10 3.40
CA GLN A 116 13.28 -18.49 3.83
C GLN A 116 13.98 -18.55 5.18
N ALA A 117 15.05 -17.76 5.37
CA ALA A 117 15.78 -17.68 6.63
C ALA A 117 14.90 -17.18 7.80
N SER A 118 13.91 -16.33 7.49
CA SER A 118 12.96 -15.81 8.48
C SER A 118 11.67 -16.64 8.57
N ALA A 119 11.57 -17.78 7.89
CA ALA A 119 10.38 -18.65 7.87
C ALA A 119 9.07 -17.91 7.49
N VAL A 120 9.14 -16.93 6.57
CA VAL A 120 7.98 -16.15 6.12
C VAL A 120 6.97 -17.03 5.41
N ARG A 121 5.69 -16.91 5.78
CA ARG A 121 4.56 -17.64 5.17
C ARG A 121 3.50 -16.72 4.59
N LYS A 122 3.33 -15.54 5.19
CA LYS A 122 2.33 -14.55 4.78
C LYS A 122 2.96 -13.17 4.70
N ILE A 123 2.71 -12.47 3.61
CA ILE A 123 3.20 -11.11 3.37
C ILE A 123 2.01 -10.18 3.21
N LEU A 124 2.03 -9.08 3.95
CA LEU A 124 1.09 -7.96 3.79
C LEU A 124 1.84 -6.77 3.21
N THR A 125 1.33 -6.19 2.13
CA THR A 125 1.94 -5.02 1.49
C THR A 125 0.90 -3.98 1.11
N ALA A 126 1.29 -2.71 1.08
CA ALA A 126 0.46 -1.61 0.60
C ALA A 126 0.87 -1.12 -0.81
N GLY A 127 1.81 -1.82 -1.45
CA GLY A 127 2.28 -1.53 -2.80
C GLY A 127 1.76 -2.53 -3.83
N PRO A 128 0.81 -2.17 -4.71
CA PRO A 128 0.33 -3.08 -5.75
C PRO A 128 1.42 -3.66 -6.67
N PRO A 129 2.49 -2.93 -7.08
CA PRO A 129 3.61 -3.53 -7.77
C PRO A 129 4.32 -4.61 -6.96
N CYS A 130 4.50 -4.39 -5.64
CA CYS A 130 5.07 -5.40 -4.75
C CYS A 130 4.15 -6.63 -4.62
N LEU A 131 2.82 -6.43 -4.50
CA LEU A 131 1.85 -7.52 -4.53
C LEU A 131 2.04 -8.43 -5.75
N LYS A 132 2.08 -7.81 -6.94
CA LYS A 132 2.24 -8.53 -8.22
C LYS A 132 3.56 -9.29 -8.28
N THR A 133 4.66 -8.65 -7.92
CA THR A 133 5.99 -9.25 -8.03
C THR A 133 6.20 -10.36 -7.01
N LEU A 134 5.85 -10.13 -5.75
CA LEU A 134 5.97 -11.14 -4.69
C LEU A 134 5.01 -12.32 -4.89
N GLY A 135 3.75 -12.04 -5.30
CA GLY A 135 2.72 -13.07 -5.46
C GLY A 135 2.84 -13.88 -6.75
N ASP A 136 3.23 -13.27 -7.87
CA ASP A 136 3.24 -13.94 -9.17
C ASP A 136 4.65 -14.21 -9.68
N ASP A 137 5.52 -13.18 -9.69
CA ASP A 137 6.83 -13.33 -10.32
C ASP A 137 7.77 -14.18 -9.45
N TYR A 138 7.74 -14.03 -8.11
CA TYR A 138 8.54 -14.86 -7.20
C TYR A 138 8.04 -16.30 -7.12
N ARG A 139 6.73 -16.53 -7.29
CA ARG A 139 6.17 -17.89 -7.42
C ARG A 139 6.80 -18.66 -8.57
N ARG A 140 7.06 -17.99 -9.70
CA ARG A 140 7.75 -18.59 -10.85
C ARG A 140 9.22 -18.91 -10.57
N LEU A 141 9.80 -18.31 -9.55
CA LEU A 141 11.15 -18.61 -9.04
C LEU A 141 11.13 -19.63 -7.89
N GLY A 142 10.00 -20.29 -7.65
CA GLY A 142 9.85 -21.35 -6.65
C GLY A 142 9.55 -20.84 -5.23
N PHE A 143 9.23 -19.55 -5.05
CA PHE A 143 8.81 -19.00 -3.76
C PHE A 143 7.31 -18.72 -3.76
N ASP A 144 6.53 -19.64 -3.18
CA ASP A 144 5.07 -19.56 -3.12
C ASP A 144 4.62 -19.33 -1.67
N VAL A 145 4.16 -18.12 -1.37
CA VAL A 145 3.59 -17.70 -0.08
C VAL A 145 2.35 -16.88 -0.30
N GLU A 146 1.53 -16.76 0.72
CA GLU A 146 0.38 -15.86 0.68
C GLU A 146 0.84 -14.40 0.66
N VAL A 147 0.45 -13.65 -0.36
CA VAL A 147 0.72 -12.20 -0.46
C VAL A 147 -0.61 -11.47 -0.59
N VAL A 148 -0.89 -10.55 0.33
CA VAL A 148 -2.16 -9.80 0.37
C VAL A 148 -1.88 -8.30 0.33
N HIS A 149 -2.70 -7.56 -0.42
CA HIS A 149 -2.66 -6.09 -0.40
C HIS A 149 -3.46 -5.53 0.78
N SER A 150 -2.95 -4.46 1.40
CA SER A 150 -3.58 -3.83 2.58
C SER A 150 -5.04 -3.46 2.37
N ALA A 151 -5.42 -2.92 1.22
CA ALA A 151 -6.82 -2.58 0.92
C ALA A 151 -7.73 -3.82 0.92
N VAL A 152 -7.24 -4.94 0.37
CA VAL A 152 -7.97 -6.22 0.36
C VAL A 152 -8.05 -6.80 1.77
N PHE A 153 -6.94 -6.79 2.49
CA PHE A 153 -6.90 -7.30 3.86
C PHE A 153 -7.84 -6.52 4.79
N VAL A 154 -7.73 -5.19 4.80
CA VAL A 154 -8.55 -4.32 5.67
C VAL A 154 -10.04 -4.41 5.31
N SER A 155 -10.39 -4.56 4.02
CA SER A 155 -11.78 -4.74 3.61
C SER A 155 -12.45 -6.01 4.16
N ARG A 156 -11.65 -7.02 4.51
CA ARG A 156 -12.12 -8.30 5.08
C ARG A 156 -12.16 -8.32 6.61
N LEU A 157 -11.61 -7.30 7.26
CA LEU A 157 -11.67 -7.20 8.72
C LEU A 157 -13.11 -7.02 9.20
N ALA A 158 -13.37 -7.46 10.44
CA ALA A 158 -14.70 -7.49 11.04
C ALA A 158 -15.42 -6.13 10.99
N PRO A 159 -16.65 -6.08 10.41
CA PRO A 159 -17.36 -4.82 10.17
C PRO A 159 -17.67 -4.02 11.43
N GLU A 160 -17.97 -4.68 12.54
CA GLU A 160 -18.34 -4.07 13.82
C GLU A 160 -17.25 -3.20 14.43
N ARG A 161 -16.03 -3.35 13.98
CA ARG A 161 -14.90 -2.52 14.40
C ARG A 161 -14.69 -1.28 13.52
N PHE A 162 -15.46 -1.16 12.45
CA PHE A 162 -15.47 0.00 11.54
C PHE A 162 -16.71 0.88 11.77
N SER A 163 -17.13 1.11 13.00
CA SER A 163 -18.20 2.06 13.25
C SER A 163 -17.70 3.48 12.92
N ALA A 164 -18.49 4.23 12.16
CA ALA A 164 -18.17 5.61 11.84
C ALA A 164 -17.93 6.42 13.13
N SER A 165 -16.86 7.19 13.17
CA SER A 165 -16.52 8.02 14.32
C SER A 165 -17.53 9.16 14.45
N GLU A 166 -18.10 9.35 15.66
CA GLU A 166 -18.95 10.53 15.96
C GLU A 166 -18.24 11.87 15.79
N LYS A 167 -16.89 11.86 15.76
CA LYS A 167 -16.11 13.07 15.50
C LYS A 167 -16.36 13.69 14.12
N HIS A 168 -16.93 12.94 13.18
CA HIS A 168 -17.34 13.45 11.87
C HIS A 168 -18.85 13.70 11.77
N SER A 169 -19.61 13.53 12.86
CA SER A 169 -21.03 13.88 12.91
C SER A 169 -21.27 15.41 12.85
N ASP A 170 -20.22 16.21 13.09
CA ASP A 170 -20.29 17.68 13.05
C ASP A 170 -20.14 18.25 11.63
N SER A 171 -19.65 17.46 10.65
CA SER A 171 -19.71 17.87 9.24
C SER A 171 -21.02 17.34 8.65
N SER A 172 -21.94 18.21 8.40
CA SER A 172 -23.31 17.94 7.89
C SER A 172 -23.35 17.30 6.49
N SER A 173 -22.22 16.86 5.91
CA SER A 173 -22.16 16.28 4.58
C SER A 173 -21.38 14.96 4.57
N THR A 174 -22.01 13.95 3.99
CA THR A 174 -21.36 12.68 3.63
C THR A 174 -20.17 12.94 2.72
N PRO A 175 -18.95 12.42 2.98
CA PRO A 175 -17.78 12.70 2.16
C PRO A 175 -17.93 12.06 0.78
N GLU A 176 -17.86 12.90 -0.26
CA GLU A 176 -17.81 12.43 -1.65
C GLU A 176 -16.37 12.30 -2.11
N VAL A 177 -16.02 11.18 -2.71
CA VAL A 177 -14.66 10.88 -3.16
C VAL A 177 -14.64 10.25 -4.55
N ALA A 178 -13.59 10.51 -5.32
CA ALA A 178 -13.28 9.71 -6.51
C ALA A 178 -12.18 8.70 -6.18
N LEU A 179 -12.35 7.46 -6.63
CA LEU A 179 -11.33 6.44 -6.47
C LEU A 179 -10.46 6.34 -7.75
N HIS A 180 -9.16 6.53 -7.57
CA HIS A 180 -8.21 6.10 -8.58
C HIS A 180 -7.85 4.63 -8.35
N ASP A 181 -8.28 3.76 -9.26
CA ASP A 181 -7.94 2.34 -9.24
C ASP A 181 -6.48 2.12 -9.67
N PRO A 182 -5.60 1.59 -8.81
CA PRO A 182 -4.26 1.20 -9.24
C PRO A 182 -4.33 0.01 -10.20
N CYS A 183 -3.73 0.13 -11.38
CA CYS A 183 -3.85 -0.92 -12.42
C CYS A 183 -3.31 -2.29 -11.97
N TYR A 184 -2.25 -2.32 -11.15
CA TYR A 184 -1.74 -3.58 -10.59
C TYR A 184 -2.70 -4.23 -9.61
N LEU A 185 -3.46 -3.45 -8.84
CA LEU A 185 -4.44 -3.95 -7.89
C LEU A 185 -5.74 -4.37 -8.61
N SER A 186 -6.30 -3.46 -9.40
CA SER A 186 -7.63 -3.66 -9.99
C SER A 186 -7.61 -4.55 -11.23
N ARG A 187 -6.67 -4.30 -12.17
CA ARG A 187 -6.64 -5.02 -13.46
C ARG A 187 -5.87 -6.33 -13.37
N TYR A 188 -4.66 -6.32 -12.77
CA TYR A 188 -3.82 -7.52 -12.73
C TYR A 188 -4.19 -8.45 -11.59
N ALA A 189 -4.44 -7.93 -10.38
CA ALA A 189 -4.80 -8.76 -9.22
C ALA A 189 -6.32 -8.99 -9.09
N GLY A 190 -7.16 -8.26 -9.84
CA GLY A 190 -8.61 -8.45 -9.84
C GLY A 190 -9.35 -7.79 -8.67
N HIS A 191 -8.66 -7.00 -7.86
CA HIS A 191 -9.18 -6.37 -6.64
C HIS A 191 -9.66 -4.94 -6.90
N ALA A 192 -10.74 -4.78 -7.65
CA ALA A 192 -11.39 -3.48 -7.89
C ALA A 192 -12.47 -3.16 -6.85
N ASP A 193 -13.10 -4.19 -6.28
CA ASP A 193 -14.30 -4.04 -5.46
C ASP A 193 -13.98 -3.80 -3.98
N GLU A 194 -12.88 -4.36 -3.48
CA GLU A 194 -12.52 -4.26 -2.06
C GLU A 194 -12.23 -2.82 -1.60
N PRO A 195 -11.50 -1.96 -2.34
CA PRO A 195 -11.37 -0.55 -1.97
C PRO A 195 -12.72 0.19 -1.95
N ARG A 196 -13.64 -0.15 -2.86
CA ARG A 196 -15.00 0.42 -2.92
C ARG A 196 -15.81 0.01 -1.71
N ALA A 197 -15.83 -1.28 -1.42
CA ALA A 197 -16.52 -1.83 -0.25
C ALA A 197 -16.04 -1.17 1.04
N LEU A 198 -14.74 -0.93 1.17
CA LEU A 198 -14.16 -0.27 2.33
C LEU A 198 -14.61 1.19 2.43
N LEU A 199 -14.57 1.96 1.34
CA LEU A 199 -15.04 3.35 1.31
C LEU A 199 -16.53 3.46 1.63
N THR A 200 -17.36 2.59 1.06
CA THR A 200 -18.80 2.53 1.35
C THR A 200 -19.06 2.21 2.84
N ARG A 201 -18.29 1.27 3.40
CA ARG A 201 -18.42 0.87 4.81
C ARG A 201 -18.17 2.01 5.79
N ILE A 202 -17.25 2.92 5.47
CA ILE A 202 -16.99 4.11 6.29
C ILE A 202 -17.88 5.31 5.94
N GLY A 203 -18.94 5.10 5.14
CA GLY A 203 -19.94 6.10 4.80
C GLY A 203 -19.52 7.09 3.71
N ALA A 204 -18.49 6.80 2.91
CA ALA A 204 -18.14 7.64 1.77
C ALA A 204 -19.01 7.34 0.55
N VAL A 205 -19.40 8.38 -0.18
CA VAL A 205 -20.07 8.29 -1.48
C VAL A 205 -19.04 8.36 -2.60
N LEU A 206 -19.03 7.32 -3.44
CA LEU A 206 -18.13 7.26 -4.59
C LEU A 206 -18.72 8.00 -5.79
N ARG A 207 -17.91 8.90 -6.37
CA ARG A 207 -18.12 9.53 -7.67
C ARG A 207 -17.15 8.90 -8.66
N GLU A 208 -17.65 7.94 -9.44
CA GLU A 208 -16.81 7.18 -10.35
C GLU A 208 -16.45 7.99 -11.60
N PRO A 209 -15.16 8.07 -11.97
CA PRO A 209 -14.78 8.58 -13.27
C PRO A 209 -15.19 7.60 -14.39
N GLU A 210 -15.35 8.05 -15.62
CA GLU A 210 -15.74 7.23 -16.77
C GLU A 210 -14.91 5.94 -16.89
N ARG A 211 -13.59 6.04 -16.66
CA ARG A 211 -12.67 4.89 -16.67
C ARG A 211 -12.30 4.51 -15.23
N SER A 212 -12.94 3.48 -14.70
CA SER A 212 -12.81 2.99 -13.32
C SER A 212 -12.82 1.45 -13.24
N GLY A 213 -12.70 0.92 -12.06
CA GLY A 213 -12.75 -0.52 -11.77
C GLY A 213 -11.61 -1.28 -12.45
N ARG A 214 -11.94 -2.29 -13.24
CA ARG A 214 -10.98 -3.12 -13.98
C ARG A 214 -10.40 -2.46 -15.24
N ASN A 215 -10.95 -1.33 -15.67
CA ASN A 215 -10.49 -0.59 -16.84
C ASN A 215 -10.08 0.86 -16.53
N PRO A 216 -9.25 1.11 -15.50
CA PRO A 216 -8.85 2.46 -15.15
C PRO A 216 -7.92 3.06 -16.20
N PHE A 217 -7.94 4.40 -16.30
CA PHE A 217 -6.84 5.11 -16.96
C PHE A 217 -5.61 5.10 -16.05
N CYS A 218 -4.42 4.92 -16.63
CA CYS A 218 -3.18 4.79 -15.87
C CYS A 218 -2.78 6.10 -15.18
N CYS A 219 -2.12 6.00 -14.00
CA CYS A 219 -1.47 7.15 -13.34
C CYS A 219 -0.16 7.58 -14.02
N GLY A 220 0.42 6.73 -14.86
CA GLY A 220 1.65 7.02 -15.58
C GLY A 220 2.96 6.65 -14.87
N ALA A 221 2.91 5.93 -13.71
CA ALA A 221 4.16 5.55 -13.00
C ALA A 221 4.83 4.30 -13.56
N GLY A 222 4.05 3.37 -14.15
CA GLY A 222 4.52 2.05 -14.57
C GLY A 222 5.49 2.08 -15.75
N GLY A 223 6.25 0.97 -15.91
CA GLY A 223 7.18 0.83 -17.04
C GLY A 223 8.40 1.76 -16.99
N GLY A 224 8.74 2.27 -15.82
CA GLY A 224 9.86 3.22 -15.68
C GLY A 224 9.51 4.69 -15.89
N LEU A 225 8.29 5.00 -16.32
CA LEU A 225 7.86 6.39 -16.63
C LEU A 225 7.90 7.34 -15.42
N LEU A 226 7.92 6.78 -14.19
CA LEU A 226 8.16 7.58 -12.98
C LEU A 226 9.50 8.35 -13.03
N PHE A 227 10.50 7.82 -13.73
CA PHE A 227 11.84 8.36 -13.81
C PHE A 227 12.09 9.17 -15.06
N GLU A 228 11.15 9.19 -16.01
CA GLU A 228 11.27 9.91 -17.26
C GLU A 228 10.67 11.31 -17.15
N GLU A 229 11.42 12.30 -17.62
CA GLU A 229 10.91 13.66 -17.84
C GLU A 229 10.38 13.74 -19.27
N HIS A 230 9.12 14.12 -19.40
CA HIS A 230 8.52 14.38 -20.70
C HIS A 230 8.57 15.89 -20.97
N GLU A 231 9.34 16.28 -21.97
CA GLU A 231 9.49 17.69 -22.37
C GLU A 231 8.31 18.17 -23.22
N GLU A 232 7.60 17.24 -23.92
CA GLU A 232 6.51 17.57 -24.82
C GLU A 232 5.22 16.84 -24.45
N GLY A 233 4.09 17.53 -24.67
CA GLY A 233 2.75 16.98 -24.52
C GLY A 233 2.23 16.93 -23.07
N THR A 234 1.03 16.38 -22.93
CA THR A 234 0.37 16.26 -21.61
C THR A 234 0.78 14.94 -20.95
N ARG A 235 1.33 15.01 -19.74
CA ARG A 235 1.66 13.80 -18.96
C ARG A 235 0.44 12.93 -18.72
N ILE A 236 0.62 11.61 -18.71
CA ILE A 236 -0.44 10.63 -18.41
C ILE A 236 -1.07 10.93 -17.04
N SER A 237 -0.26 11.30 -16.04
CA SER A 237 -0.74 11.67 -14.71
C SER A 237 -1.65 12.89 -14.71
N GLN A 238 -1.36 13.91 -15.52
CA GLN A 238 -2.19 15.10 -15.66
C GLN A 238 -3.56 14.74 -16.25
N ARG A 239 -3.58 13.99 -17.36
CA ARG A 239 -4.84 13.51 -17.95
C ARG A 239 -5.66 12.68 -16.99
N ARG A 240 -5.01 11.81 -16.19
CA ARG A 240 -5.73 11.04 -15.19
C ARG A 240 -6.27 11.91 -14.07
N PHE A 241 -5.48 12.85 -13.59
CA PHE A 241 -5.92 13.80 -12.57
C PHE A 241 -7.14 14.61 -13.04
N GLU A 242 -7.12 15.13 -14.27
CA GLU A 242 -8.24 15.84 -14.88
C GLU A 242 -9.54 14.99 -14.94
N GLN A 243 -9.44 13.70 -15.32
CA GLN A 243 -10.59 12.79 -15.31
C GLN A 243 -11.18 12.57 -13.91
N LEU A 244 -10.32 12.49 -12.89
CA LEU A 244 -10.74 12.34 -11.50
C LEU A 244 -11.34 13.65 -10.98
N GLN A 245 -10.73 14.78 -11.28
CA GLN A 245 -11.23 16.11 -10.89
C GLN A 245 -12.59 16.43 -11.55
N ALA A 246 -12.82 15.97 -12.79
CA ALA A 246 -14.06 16.16 -13.50
C ALA A 246 -15.28 15.49 -12.82
N THR A 247 -15.07 14.59 -11.85
CA THR A 247 -16.16 14.05 -11.01
C THR A 247 -16.71 15.06 -10.00
N GLY A 248 -16.07 16.22 -9.84
CA GLY A 248 -16.50 17.31 -8.97
C GLY A 248 -16.19 17.12 -7.48
N VAL A 249 -15.41 16.10 -7.11
CA VAL A 249 -15.07 15.81 -5.70
C VAL A 249 -13.93 16.69 -5.20
N ALA A 250 -13.92 16.94 -3.88
CA ALA A 250 -12.80 17.59 -3.21
C ALA A 250 -11.65 16.64 -2.90
N THR A 251 -11.89 15.31 -2.89
CA THR A 251 -10.89 14.31 -2.49
C THR A 251 -10.82 13.15 -3.48
N ILE A 252 -9.62 12.88 -3.97
CA ILE A 252 -9.27 11.71 -4.75
C ILE A 252 -8.56 10.70 -3.83
N VAL A 253 -9.04 9.46 -3.78
CA VAL A 253 -8.47 8.39 -2.98
C VAL A 253 -7.76 7.39 -3.88
N THR A 254 -6.61 6.87 -3.45
CA THR A 254 -5.89 5.78 -4.15
C THR A 254 -5.25 4.82 -3.16
N ALA A 255 -5.10 3.55 -3.56
CA ALA A 255 -4.48 2.49 -2.76
C ALA A 255 -3.11 2.08 -3.33
N CYS A 256 -2.31 3.06 -3.76
CA CYS A 256 -0.97 2.80 -4.30
C CYS A 256 -0.06 4.02 -4.12
N PRO A 257 1.13 3.86 -3.48
CA PRO A 257 2.05 4.96 -3.26
C PRO A 257 2.50 5.63 -4.56
N PHE A 258 2.80 4.87 -5.60
CA PHE A 258 3.26 5.42 -6.88
C PHE A 258 2.14 6.18 -7.61
N CYS A 259 0.91 5.69 -7.53
CA CYS A 259 -0.24 6.45 -8.04
C CYS A 259 -0.43 7.76 -7.26
N ALA A 260 -0.26 7.74 -5.94
CA ALA A 260 -0.34 8.95 -5.11
C ALA A 260 0.75 9.96 -5.49
N ILE A 261 1.99 9.53 -5.66
CA ILE A 261 3.10 10.39 -6.12
C ILE A 261 2.75 11.07 -7.46
N MET A 262 2.32 10.30 -8.45
CA MET A 262 2.00 10.82 -9.78
C MET A 262 0.81 11.80 -9.77
N LEU A 263 -0.24 11.46 -9.03
CA LEU A 263 -1.44 12.30 -8.96
C LEU A 263 -1.22 13.57 -8.12
N LYS A 264 -0.42 13.49 -7.04
CA LYS A 264 -0.01 14.68 -6.26
C LYS A 264 0.88 15.61 -7.10
N GLY A 265 1.79 15.06 -7.92
CA GLY A 265 2.56 15.84 -8.86
C GLY A 265 1.67 16.57 -9.89
N ALA A 266 0.66 15.88 -10.43
CA ALA A 266 -0.31 16.49 -11.33
C ALA A 266 -1.19 17.54 -10.64
N GLN A 267 -1.63 17.28 -9.41
CA GLN A 267 -2.35 18.23 -8.56
C GLN A 267 -1.55 19.54 -8.36
N ALA A 268 -0.28 19.40 -7.98
CA ALA A 268 0.60 20.55 -7.76
C ALA A 268 0.82 21.34 -9.05
N SER A 269 1.04 20.67 -10.18
CA SER A 269 1.20 21.33 -11.49
C SER A 269 -0.06 22.08 -11.95
N ALA A 270 -1.25 21.56 -11.59
CA ALA A 270 -2.52 22.21 -11.89
C ALA A 270 -2.92 23.27 -10.87
N ASN A 271 -2.17 23.46 -9.79
CA ASN A 271 -2.52 24.30 -8.63
C ASN A 271 -3.97 24.03 -8.16
N ALA A 272 -4.37 22.75 -8.13
CA ALA A 272 -5.74 22.35 -7.85
C ALA A 272 -6.01 22.20 -6.34
N ALA A 273 -7.20 22.62 -5.91
CA ALA A 273 -7.67 22.45 -4.53
C ALA A 273 -8.07 21.00 -4.20
N THR A 274 -8.32 20.16 -5.21
CA THR A 274 -8.70 18.76 -5.04
C THR A 274 -7.54 17.99 -4.40
N GLU A 275 -7.76 17.38 -3.24
CA GLU A 275 -6.72 16.68 -2.48
C GLU A 275 -6.55 15.22 -2.96
N VAL A 276 -5.31 14.72 -2.96
CA VAL A 276 -5.00 13.31 -3.23
C VAL A 276 -4.55 12.63 -1.94
N VAL A 277 -5.32 11.62 -1.49
CA VAL A 277 -5.13 10.93 -0.21
C VAL A 277 -4.98 9.43 -0.42
N ASP A 278 -4.11 8.79 0.36
CA ASP A 278 -4.05 7.33 0.40
C ASP A 278 -5.28 6.74 1.12
N LEU A 279 -5.74 5.58 0.65
CA LEU A 279 -6.92 4.89 1.17
C LEU A 279 -6.82 4.62 2.67
N MET A 280 -5.65 4.18 3.17
CA MET A 280 -5.50 3.86 4.60
C MET A 280 -5.57 5.11 5.46
N THR A 281 -5.00 6.23 5.02
CA THR A 281 -5.13 7.53 5.70
C THR A 281 -6.58 7.99 5.72
N PHE A 282 -7.29 7.84 4.60
CA PHE A 282 -8.69 8.24 4.51
C PHE A 282 -9.58 7.41 5.44
N VAL A 283 -9.33 6.09 5.52
CA VAL A 283 -10.07 5.15 6.37
C VAL A 283 -9.79 5.41 7.85
N ASP A 284 -8.51 5.46 8.26
CA ASP A 284 -8.10 5.63 9.66
C ASP A 284 -8.67 6.93 10.27
N GLY A 285 -8.71 8.00 9.49
CA GLY A 285 -9.32 9.27 9.92
C GLY A 285 -10.83 9.19 10.18
N ARG A 286 -11.50 8.10 9.82
CA ARG A 286 -12.98 7.95 9.88
C ARG A 286 -13.48 6.78 10.71
N ILE A 287 -12.59 5.91 11.17
CA ILE A 287 -12.94 4.81 12.08
C ILE A 287 -12.71 5.22 13.54
N ARG A 288 -13.57 4.70 14.44
CA ARG A 288 -13.34 4.80 15.88
C ARG A 288 -12.11 3.96 16.26
N PRO A 289 -11.21 4.46 17.12
CA PRO A 289 -10.28 3.56 17.78
C PRO A 289 -11.12 2.54 18.56
N ALA A 290 -10.80 1.25 18.39
CA ALA A 290 -11.43 0.21 19.21
C ALA A 290 -11.25 0.61 20.69
N SER A 291 -12.35 0.85 21.41
CA SER A 291 -12.30 0.98 22.86
C SER A 291 -11.61 -0.26 23.39
N ALA A 292 -10.54 -0.08 24.16
CA ALA A 292 -9.86 -1.19 24.82
C ALA A 292 -10.94 -2.05 25.50
N GLY A 293 -11.09 -3.31 25.05
CA GLY A 293 -12.17 -4.18 25.43
C GLY A 293 -12.31 -4.21 26.95
N ALA A 294 -13.54 -3.96 27.43
CA ALA A 294 -13.89 -4.29 28.78
C ALA A 294 -13.57 -5.78 28.99
N PRO A 295 -12.90 -6.16 30.08
CA PRO A 295 -12.65 -7.57 30.38
C PRO A 295 -13.98 -8.28 30.42
N THR A 296 -14.13 -9.34 29.65
CA THR A 296 -15.27 -10.25 29.74
C THR A 296 -15.40 -10.68 31.19
N ALA A 297 -16.49 -10.27 31.85
CA ALA A 297 -16.83 -10.67 33.20
C ALA A 297 -16.84 -12.21 33.23
N GLY A 298 -15.90 -12.78 33.99
CA GLY A 298 -15.79 -14.20 34.20
C GLY A 298 -17.11 -14.74 34.75
N ALA A 299 -17.57 -15.83 34.19
CA ALA A 299 -18.66 -16.61 34.70
C ALA A 299 -18.39 -16.98 36.18
N GLN A 300 -19.10 -16.36 37.11
CA GLN A 300 -19.13 -16.78 38.51
C GLN A 300 -19.83 -18.14 38.56
N GLY A 301 -19.03 -19.17 38.79
CA GLY A 301 -19.55 -20.48 39.12
C GLY A 301 -20.30 -20.40 40.45
N THR A 302 -21.58 -20.65 40.41
CA THR A 302 -22.41 -20.94 41.61
C THR A 302 -21.99 -22.29 42.20
N SER A 303 -21.23 -22.22 43.28
CA SER A 303 -21.02 -23.40 44.15
C SER A 303 -22.29 -23.63 44.96
N GLU A 304 -23.04 -24.67 44.62
CA GLU A 304 -24.12 -25.21 45.41
C GLU A 304 -23.51 -26.00 46.58
N GLN A 305 -23.66 -25.46 47.80
CA GLN A 305 -23.37 -26.18 49.04
C GLN A 305 -24.50 -27.11 49.37
N ALA A 306 -24.22 -28.40 49.33
CA ALA A 306 -25.04 -29.42 49.99
C ALA A 306 -24.45 -29.67 51.38
N GLY A 307 -25.21 -29.45 52.41
CA GLY A 307 -24.97 -29.92 53.80
C GLY A 307 -26.28 -30.33 54.45
N PRO A 308 -26.22 -30.95 55.60
CA PRO A 308 -25.92 -32.33 55.92
C PRO A 308 -27.11 -33.26 55.90
#